data_62c3aa69682569c07b07bd7160a4c44b
#
_entry.id   62c3aa69682569c07b07bd7160a4c44b
#
_cell.length_a   1.000
_cell.length_b   1.000
_cell.length_c   1.000
_cell.angle_alpha   90.00
_cell.angle_beta   90.00
_cell.angle_gamma   90.00
#
_symmetry.space_group_name_H-M   'P 1'
#
loop_
_entity.id
_entity.type
_entity.pdbx_description
1 polymer ?
#
loop_
_entity_poly.entity_id
_entity_poly.type
_entity_poly.pdbx_seq_one_letter_code
_entity_poly.pdbx_strand_id
1 'polypeptide(L)'
;MLKNNKEILSVLFDLDGTLADTSQDMCDSLNRILDLRNLKQVDCVNLRKYISRGAIGVIEYASVVNGKSIDSSLLRSEFLEDYKNNCFIKTTLNKDMDQLLDYLLSEQIKIGVVTNKHSRYVNKIIKGLGIEKDLSCVVTGDMVLNAKPASDSLMKAAEIIQCPT
;
A
#
# COMPACT_ATOMS: atom_id res chain seq x y z
N MET A 1 8.48 -36.72 -21.02
CA MET A 1 7.89 -35.83 -20.00
C MET A 1 8.20 -34.39 -20.37
N LEU A 2 7.26 -33.68 -20.94
CA LEU A 2 7.38 -32.25 -21.22
C LEU A 2 7.27 -31.53 -19.86
N LYS A 3 8.37 -31.02 -19.34
CA LYS A 3 8.36 -30.03 -18.26
C LYS A 3 7.71 -28.78 -18.87
N ASN A 4 6.44 -28.51 -18.51
CA ASN A 4 5.84 -27.21 -18.70
C ASN A 4 6.58 -26.23 -17.78
N ASN A 5 7.73 -25.74 -18.21
CA ASN A 5 8.34 -24.58 -17.62
C ASN A 5 7.43 -23.39 -17.98
N LYS A 6 6.45 -23.11 -17.16
CA LYS A 6 5.74 -21.84 -17.23
C LYS A 6 6.76 -20.77 -16.82
N GLU A 7 7.22 -20.02 -17.78
CA GLU A 7 8.11 -18.89 -17.56
C GLU A 7 7.35 -17.78 -16.82
N ILE A 8 7.93 -17.25 -15.77
CA ILE A 8 7.35 -16.09 -15.04
C ILE A 8 7.65 -14.85 -15.88
N LEU A 9 6.63 -14.23 -16.43
CA LEU A 9 6.75 -13.04 -17.28
C LEU A 9 6.65 -11.74 -16.47
N SER A 10 5.94 -11.77 -15.35
CA SER A 10 5.75 -10.59 -14.49
C SER A 10 5.49 -10.96 -13.04
N VAL A 11 5.82 -10.05 -12.14
CA VAL A 11 5.50 -10.11 -10.71
C VAL A 11 4.75 -8.84 -10.33
N LEU A 12 3.59 -9.01 -9.71
CA LEU A 12 2.75 -7.92 -9.23
C LEU A 12 2.80 -7.89 -7.69
N PHE A 13 3.24 -6.78 -7.13
CA PHE A 13 3.34 -6.57 -5.69
C PHE A 13 2.14 -5.76 -5.17
N ASP A 14 1.63 -6.13 -4.01
CA ASP A 14 0.90 -5.15 -3.20
C ASP A 14 1.89 -4.13 -2.62
N LEU A 15 1.42 -2.96 -2.24
CA LEU A 15 2.28 -1.89 -1.72
C LEU A 15 2.45 -1.98 -0.21
N ASP A 16 1.36 -1.75 0.54
CA ASP A 16 1.41 -1.53 1.98
C ASP A 16 1.69 -2.82 2.76
N GLY A 17 2.85 -2.91 3.39
CA GLY A 17 3.28 -4.07 4.16
C GLY A 17 3.85 -5.22 3.31
N THR A 18 3.86 -5.09 1.98
CA THR A 18 4.46 -6.06 1.04
C THR A 18 5.70 -5.45 0.39
N LEU A 19 5.54 -4.56 -0.57
CA LEU A 19 6.67 -3.90 -1.23
C LEU A 19 7.33 -2.86 -0.31
N ALA A 20 6.51 -2.10 0.43
CA ALA A 20 6.98 -1.04 1.30
C ALA A 20 6.39 -1.12 2.72
N ASP A 21 7.20 -0.79 3.72
CA ASP A 21 6.73 -0.54 5.08
C ASP A 21 6.26 0.92 5.19
N THR A 22 4.96 1.10 5.02
CA THR A 22 4.28 2.40 5.16
C THR A 22 3.67 2.59 6.55
N SER A 23 3.87 1.63 7.45
CA SER A 23 3.14 1.53 8.71
C SER A 23 3.42 2.69 9.65
N GLN A 24 4.67 3.13 9.73
CA GLN A 24 5.07 4.18 10.66
C GLN A 24 4.46 5.54 10.27
N ASP A 25 4.46 5.88 8.98
CA ASP A 25 3.88 7.15 8.53
C ASP A 25 2.35 7.16 8.70
N MET A 26 1.68 6.02 8.51
CA MET A 26 0.25 5.87 8.79
C MET A 26 -0.03 6.02 10.29
N CYS A 27 0.79 5.41 11.15
CA CYS A 27 0.64 5.50 12.59
C CYS A 27 0.85 6.93 13.09
N ASP A 28 1.92 7.57 12.64
CA ASP A 28 2.26 8.94 13.06
C ASP A 28 1.16 9.91 12.63
N SER A 29 0.61 9.75 11.42
CA SER A 29 -0.53 10.55 10.94
C SER A 29 -1.77 10.35 11.80
N LEU A 30 -2.11 9.10 12.13
CA LEU A 30 -3.23 8.80 13.00
C LEU A 30 -3.03 9.41 14.39
N ASN A 31 -1.86 9.22 14.98
CA ASN A 31 -1.58 9.70 16.34
C ASN A 31 -1.61 11.22 16.45
N ARG A 32 -1.18 11.96 15.42
CA ARG A 32 -1.35 13.43 15.39
C ARG A 32 -2.82 13.84 15.46
N ILE A 33 -3.69 13.16 14.71
CA ILE A 33 -5.13 13.47 14.74
C ILE A 33 -5.79 13.05 16.04
N LEU A 34 -5.39 11.90 16.61
CA LEU A 34 -5.88 11.46 17.92
C LEU A 34 -5.50 12.45 19.02
N ASP A 35 -4.26 12.97 19.01
CA ASP A 35 -3.78 13.95 19.94
C ASP A 35 -4.58 15.27 19.86
N LEU A 36 -4.79 15.79 18.66
CA LEU A 36 -5.61 16.98 18.43
C LEU A 36 -7.05 16.85 18.96
N ARG A 37 -7.54 15.61 19.07
CA ARG A 37 -8.89 15.29 19.58
C ARG A 37 -8.90 14.89 21.05
N ASN A 38 -7.78 14.98 21.74
CA ASN A 38 -7.61 14.50 23.11
C ASN A 38 -8.01 13.03 23.27
N LEU A 39 -7.72 12.20 22.27
CA LEU A 39 -7.90 10.76 22.26
C LEU A 39 -6.57 10.06 22.55
N LYS A 40 -6.68 8.83 23.08
CA LYS A 40 -5.50 8.02 23.37
C LYS A 40 -4.81 7.62 22.07
N GLN A 41 -3.52 7.86 21.99
CA GLN A 41 -2.68 7.42 20.87
C GLN A 41 -2.63 5.90 20.78
N VAL A 42 -2.40 5.39 19.56
CA VAL A 42 -2.26 3.96 19.28
C VAL A 42 -0.79 3.56 19.25
N ASP A 43 -0.52 2.30 19.60
CA ASP A 43 0.78 1.67 19.40
C ASP A 43 0.99 1.28 17.94
N CYS A 44 2.08 1.76 17.34
CA CYS A 44 2.39 1.55 15.93
C CYS A 44 2.70 0.08 15.60
N VAL A 45 3.26 -0.69 16.53
CA VAL A 45 3.55 -2.12 16.31
C VAL A 45 2.25 -2.90 16.15
N ASN A 46 1.27 -2.63 17.00
CA ASN A 46 -0.04 -3.27 16.93
C ASN A 46 -0.88 -2.79 15.75
N LEU A 47 -0.73 -1.52 15.33
CA LEU A 47 -1.42 -0.97 14.17
C LEU A 47 -1.08 -1.72 12.87
N ARG A 48 0.13 -2.26 12.73
CA ARG A 48 0.57 -3.00 11.54
C ARG A 48 -0.42 -4.08 11.09
N LYS A 49 -1.10 -4.74 12.02
CA LYS A 49 -2.08 -5.80 11.73
C LYS A 49 -3.35 -5.29 11.01
N TYR A 50 -3.57 -3.99 11.03
CA TYR A 50 -4.76 -3.35 10.47
C TYR A 50 -4.49 -2.60 9.15
N ILE A 51 -3.23 -2.39 8.79
CA ILE A 51 -2.82 -1.55 7.66
C ILE A 51 -3.27 -2.11 6.32
N SER A 52 -3.26 -3.44 6.15
CA SER A 52 -3.73 -4.09 4.91
C SER A 52 -5.19 -3.78 4.59
N ARG A 53 -5.98 -3.33 5.59
CA ARG A 53 -7.36 -2.85 5.42
C ARG A 53 -7.45 -1.35 5.12
N GLY A 54 -6.30 -0.70 4.89
CA GLY A 54 -6.19 0.73 4.60
C GLY A 54 -6.71 1.62 5.74
N ALA A 55 -7.18 2.81 5.39
CA ALA A 55 -7.66 3.80 6.35
C ALA A 55 -8.80 3.27 7.25
N ILE A 56 -9.64 2.37 6.74
CA ILE A 56 -10.74 1.77 7.52
C ILE A 56 -10.17 0.97 8.69
N GLY A 57 -9.21 0.07 8.44
CA GLY A 57 -8.59 -0.71 9.49
C GLY A 57 -7.86 0.15 10.53
N VAL A 58 -7.18 1.21 10.08
CA VAL A 58 -6.49 2.18 10.94
C VAL A 58 -7.48 2.86 11.91
N ILE A 59 -8.63 3.30 11.41
CA ILE A 59 -9.66 3.97 12.23
C ILE A 59 -10.38 2.98 13.15
N GLU A 60 -10.64 1.76 12.70
CA GLU A 60 -11.18 0.71 13.57
C GLU A 60 -10.27 0.42 14.76
N TYR A 61 -8.97 0.32 14.54
CA TYR A 61 -8.02 0.10 15.62
C TYR A 61 -8.01 1.27 16.61
N ALA A 62 -8.06 2.52 16.12
CA ALA A 62 -8.20 3.69 16.99
C ALA A 62 -9.44 3.60 17.87
N SER A 63 -10.57 3.14 17.32
CA SER A 63 -11.83 2.95 18.06
C SER A 63 -11.69 1.86 19.13
N VAL A 64 -11.02 0.75 18.82
CA VAL A 64 -10.76 -0.32 19.80
C VAL A 64 -9.92 0.19 20.98
N VAL A 65 -8.85 0.94 20.70
CA VAL A 65 -7.95 1.48 21.74
C VAL A 65 -8.63 2.51 22.65
N ASN A 66 -9.56 3.29 22.08
CA ASN A 66 -10.24 4.34 22.82
C ASN A 66 -11.54 3.89 23.49
N GLY A 67 -11.99 2.65 23.26
CA GLY A 67 -13.22 2.12 23.86
C GLY A 67 -14.48 2.95 23.55
N LYS A 68 -14.44 3.76 22.49
CA LYS A 68 -15.54 4.67 22.09
C LYS A 68 -15.89 4.41 20.63
N SER A 69 -17.17 4.56 20.30
CA SER A 69 -17.55 4.77 18.92
C SER A 69 -17.07 6.16 18.50
N ILE A 70 -15.95 6.21 17.80
CA ILE A 70 -15.43 7.44 17.20
C ILE A 70 -16.23 7.67 15.92
N ASP A 71 -16.61 8.93 15.63
CA ASP A 71 -17.11 9.27 14.30
C ASP A 71 -16.04 8.90 13.26
N SER A 72 -16.18 7.70 12.72
CA SER A 72 -15.20 7.09 11.83
C SER A 72 -15.06 7.84 10.52
N SER A 73 -16.09 8.54 10.06
CA SER A 73 -16.07 9.28 8.81
C SER A 73 -15.23 10.53 8.92
N LEU A 74 -15.43 11.29 9.99
CA LEU A 74 -14.69 12.52 10.24
C LEU A 74 -13.23 12.22 10.59
N LEU A 75 -12.97 11.28 11.49
CA LEU A 75 -11.60 10.86 11.83
C LEU A 75 -10.83 10.34 10.61
N ARG A 76 -11.51 9.56 9.75
CA ARG A 76 -10.93 9.08 8.49
C ARG A 76 -10.56 10.22 7.56
N SER A 77 -11.43 11.22 7.42
CA SER A 77 -11.18 12.38 6.55
C SER A 77 -9.95 13.16 7.01
N GLU A 78 -9.85 13.46 8.29
CA GLU A 78 -8.71 14.17 8.88
C GLU A 78 -7.42 13.37 8.79
N PHE A 79 -7.48 12.06 9.09
CA PHE A 79 -6.35 11.17 8.93
C PHE A 79 -5.83 11.16 7.48
N LEU A 80 -6.72 11.05 6.50
CA LEU A 80 -6.33 11.02 5.09
C LEU A 80 -5.74 12.35 4.61
N GLU A 81 -6.20 13.48 5.15
CA GLU A 81 -5.62 14.79 4.80
C GLU A 81 -4.25 14.99 5.45
N ASP A 82 -4.06 14.60 6.71
CA ASP A 82 -2.73 14.60 7.33
C ASP A 82 -1.77 13.66 6.61
N TYR A 83 -2.19 12.43 6.34
CA TYR A 83 -1.39 11.43 5.66
C TYR A 83 -0.98 11.86 4.24
N LYS A 84 -1.79 12.62 3.53
CA LYS A 84 -1.47 13.17 2.19
C LYS A 84 -0.17 13.97 2.20
N ASN A 85 0.09 14.69 3.27
CA ASN A 85 1.29 15.50 3.40
C ASN A 85 2.48 14.69 3.96
N ASN A 86 2.21 13.64 4.72
CA ASN A 86 3.18 12.91 5.54
C ASN A 86 3.34 11.43 5.14
N CYS A 87 2.86 11.01 3.96
CA CYS A 87 2.86 9.60 3.56
C CYS A 87 4.22 9.04 3.13
N PHE A 88 5.28 9.85 3.13
CA PHE A 88 6.64 9.44 2.81
C PHE A 88 7.64 10.25 3.64
N ILE A 89 7.76 9.91 4.92
CA ILE A 89 8.74 10.47 5.86
C ILE A 89 9.65 9.36 6.39
N LYS A 90 9.05 8.25 6.81
CA LYS A 90 9.72 7.06 7.37
C LYS A 90 9.47 5.80 6.52
N THR A 91 8.66 5.90 5.49
CA THR A 91 8.37 4.81 4.55
C THR A 91 9.64 4.35 3.85
N THR A 92 9.89 3.05 3.84
CA THR A 92 11.03 2.40 3.19
C THR A 92 10.57 1.16 2.43
N LEU A 93 11.41 0.64 1.53
CA LEU A 93 11.21 -0.72 1.03
C LEU A 93 11.24 -1.71 2.21
N ASN A 94 10.46 -2.77 2.11
CA ASN A 94 10.58 -3.87 3.06
C ASN A 94 11.95 -4.56 2.91
N LYS A 95 12.33 -5.27 3.96
CA LYS A 95 13.61 -5.96 4.00
C LYS A 95 13.80 -6.85 2.76
N ASP A 96 14.98 -6.77 2.16
CA ASP A 96 15.44 -7.54 1.01
C ASP A 96 14.64 -7.29 -0.30
N MET A 97 13.72 -6.30 -0.33
CA MET A 97 12.95 -5.96 -1.54
C MET A 97 13.81 -5.30 -2.61
N ASP A 98 14.78 -4.51 -2.24
CA ASP A 98 15.79 -3.94 -3.15
C ASP A 98 16.48 -5.04 -3.96
N GLN A 99 17.01 -6.06 -3.28
CA GLN A 99 17.68 -7.20 -3.91
C GLN A 99 16.72 -8.00 -4.80
N LEU A 100 15.46 -8.18 -4.37
CA LEU A 100 14.46 -8.88 -5.17
C LEU A 100 14.10 -8.09 -6.44
N LEU A 101 13.93 -6.78 -6.34
CA LEU A 101 13.67 -5.93 -7.51
C LEU A 101 14.84 -5.98 -8.51
N ASP A 102 16.07 -5.84 -8.03
CA ASP A 102 17.28 -5.94 -8.87
C ASP A 102 17.37 -7.30 -9.57
N TYR A 103 17.08 -8.38 -8.85
CA TYR A 103 17.03 -9.74 -9.44
C TYR A 103 15.99 -9.84 -10.54
N LEU A 104 14.74 -9.39 -10.29
CA LEU A 104 13.67 -9.45 -11.29
C LEU A 104 14.01 -8.65 -12.55
N LEU A 105 14.62 -7.48 -12.37
CA LEU A 105 15.08 -6.65 -13.49
C LEU A 105 16.20 -7.35 -14.30
N SER A 106 17.16 -7.99 -13.62
CA SER A 106 18.22 -8.73 -14.29
C SER A 106 17.72 -9.91 -15.11
N GLU A 107 16.64 -10.55 -14.66
CA GLU A 107 15.94 -11.64 -15.37
C GLU A 107 14.92 -11.12 -16.41
N GLN A 108 14.84 -9.82 -16.62
CA GLN A 108 13.89 -9.16 -17.53
C GLN A 108 12.40 -9.47 -17.20
N ILE A 109 12.11 -9.79 -15.94
CA ILE A 109 10.76 -10.00 -15.44
C ILE A 109 10.10 -8.64 -15.18
N LYS A 110 8.93 -8.42 -15.78
CA LYS A 110 8.19 -7.16 -15.59
C LYS A 110 7.70 -7.03 -14.16
N ILE A 111 7.86 -5.84 -13.59
CA ILE A 111 7.45 -5.55 -12.22
C ILE A 111 6.25 -4.61 -12.23
N GLY A 112 5.22 -4.92 -11.45
CA GLY A 112 4.07 -4.05 -11.27
C GLY A 112 3.65 -3.89 -9.82
N VAL A 113 2.94 -2.80 -9.53
CA VAL A 113 2.30 -2.54 -8.23
C VAL A 113 0.80 -2.56 -8.40
N VAL A 114 0.10 -3.35 -7.57
CA VAL A 114 -1.36 -3.45 -7.54
C VAL A 114 -1.84 -3.27 -6.11
N THR A 115 -2.43 -2.11 -5.79
CA THR A 115 -2.79 -1.74 -4.43
C THR A 115 -4.19 -1.14 -4.32
N ASN A 116 -4.85 -1.32 -3.18
CA ASN A 116 -6.11 -0.62 -2.86
C ASN A 116 -5.89 0.84 -2.43
N LYS A 117 -4.63 1.25 -2.26
CA LYS A 117 -4.29 2.62 -1.92
C LYS A 117 -4.60 3.58 -3.06
N HIS A 118 -5.03 4.80 -2.74
CA HIS A 118 -5.35 5.82 -3.74
C HIS A 118 -4.09 6.39 -4.40
N SER A 119 -4.15 6.69 -5.70
CA SER A 119 -3.05 7.16 -6.55
C SER A 119 -2.29 8.36 -5.96
N ARG A 120 -2.99 9.30 -5.33
CA ARG A 120 -2.38 10.50 -4.71
C ARG A 120 -1.32 10.19 -3.64
N TYR A 121 -1.40 9.04 -2.97
CA TYR A 121 -0.38 8.58 -2.01
C TYR A 121 0.66 7.71 -2.70
N VAL A 122 0.19 6.79 -3.56
CA VAL A 122 1.04 5.81 -4.26
C VAL A 122 2.12 6.51 -5.06
N ASN A 123 1.78 7.54 -5.82
CA ASN A 123 2.73 8.28 -6.66
C ASN A 123 3.86 8.92 -5.83
N LYS A 124 3.53 9.49 -4.66
CA LYS A 124 4.54 10.04 -3.75
C LYS A 124 5.46 8.97 -3.19
N ILE A 125 4.90 7.83 -2.78
CA ILE A 125 5.63 6.72 -2.19
C ILE A 125 6.58 6.11 -3.22
N ILE A 126 6.09 5.75 -4.40
CA ILE A 126 6.89 5.15 -5.49
C ILE A 126 8.03 6.06 -5.90
N LYS A 127 7.74 7.36 -6.08
CA LYS A 127 8.76 8.36 -6.40
C LYS A 127 9.79 8.51 -5.29
N GLY A 128 9.34 8.55 -4.04
CA GLY A 128 10.22 8.66 -2.87
C GLY A 128 11.12 7.44 -2.69
N LEU A 129 10.60 6.23 -2.97
CA LEU A 129 11.38 4.99 -2.98
C LEU A 129 12.37 4.89 -4.15
N GLY A 130 12.23 5.74 -5.18
CA GLY A 130 13.11 5.78 -6.34
C GLY A 130 12.89 4.65 -7.35
N ILE A 131 11.80 3.89 -7.25
CA ILE A 131 11.51 2.70 -8.07
C ILE A 131 10.59 2.97 -9.26
N GLU A 132 10.20 4.22 -9.51
CA GLU A 132 9.23 4.59 -10.55
C GLU A 132 9.61 4.06 -11.94
N LYS A 133 10.90 4.09 -12.27
CA LYS A 133 11.42 3.68 -13.59
C LYS A 133 11.47 2.16 -13.77
N ASP A 134 11.45 1.42 -12.67
CA ASP A 134 11.58 -0.04 -12.65
C ASP A 134 10.21 -0.72 -12.80
N LEU A 135 9.12 0.05 -12.65
CA LEU A 135 7.76 -0.46 -12.70
C LEU A 135 7.18 -0.40 -14.11
N SER A 136 6.75 -1.56 -14.61
CA SER A 136 6.01 -1.69 -15.88
C SER A 136 4.55 -1.24 -15.75
N CYS A 137 3.95 -1.33 -14.56
CA CYS A 137 2.63 -0.78 -14.28
C CYS A 137 2.43 -0.45 -12.80
N VAL A 138 1.51 0.49 -12.54
CA VAL A 138 0.98 0.82 -11.22
C VAL A 138 -0.53 0.91 -11.32
N VAL A 139 -1.24 0.03 -10.63
CA VAL A 139 -2.70 0.03 -10.55
C VAL A 139 -3.12 0.31 -9.12
N THR A 140 -3.87 1.40 -8.94
CA THR A 140 -4.33 1.90 -7.65
C THR A 140 -5.83 1.68 -7.45
N GLY A 141 -6.30 1.74 -6.21
CA GLY A 141 -7.70 1.46 -5.88
C GLY A 141 -8.71 2.38 -6.57
N ASP A 142 -8.33 3.59 -6.94
CA ASP A 142 -9.17 4.56 -7.66
C ASP A 142 -9.14 4.39 -9.20
N MET A 143 -8.35 3.45 -9.72
CA MET A 143 -8.28 3.15 -11.15
C MET A 143 -9.24 2.04 -11.60
N VAL A 144 -9.93 1.40 -10.68
CA VAL A 144 -10.81 0.26 -10.93
C VAL A 144 -12.16 0.45 -10.26
N LEU A 145 -13.18 -0.23 -10.79
CA LEU A 145 -14.53 -0.17 -10.20
C LEU A 145 -14.60 -0.95 -8.88
N ASN A 146 -14.03 -2.16 -8.88
CA ASN A 146 -14.00 -3.03 -7.71
C ASN A 146 -12.55 -3.24 -7.27
N ALA A 147 -12.22 -2.74 -6.08
CA ALA A 147 -10.89 -2.92 -5.47
C ALA A 147 -10.68 -4.37 -5.00
N LYS A 148 -9.42 -4.75 -4.74
CA LYS A 148 -9.10 -6.07 -4.15
C LYS A 148 -9.98 -6.33 -2.90
N PRO A 149 -10.58 -7.53 -2.75
CA PRO A 149 -10.19 -8.81 -3.36
C PRO A 149 -10.79 -9.11 -4.74
N ALA A 150 -11.52 -8.18 -5.38
CA ALA A 150 -11.95 -8.37 -6.76
C ALA A 150 -10.73 -8.43 -7.71
N SER A 151 -10.90 -9.11 -8.85
CA SER A 151 -9.84 -9.32 -9.82
C SER A 151 -9.55 -8.10 -10.72
N ASP A 152 -10.41 -7.08 -10.70
CA ASP A 152 -10.38 -5.94 -11.63
C ASP A 152 -8.98 -5.29 -11.72
N SER A 153 -8.33 -5.10 -10.56
CA SER A 153 -7.00 -4.47 -10.52
C SER A 153 -5.90 -5.36 -11.09
N LEU A 154 -5.99 -6.68 -10.90
CA LEU A 154 -5.05 -7.63 -11.48
C LEU A 154 -5.24 -7.75 -12.98
N MET A 155 -6.51 -7.82 -13.46
CA MET A 155 -6.83 -7.84 -14.89
C MET A 155 -6.32 -6.58 -15.58
N LYS A 156 -6.54 -5.42 -14.98
CA LYS A 156 -6.02 -4.14 -15.49
C LYS A 156 -4.48 -4.11 -15.55
N ALA A 157 -3.81 -4.64 -14.54
CA ALA A 157 -2.36 -4.74 -14.55
C ALA A 157 -1.85 -5.66 -15.67
N ALA A 158 -2.48 -6.83 -15.86
CA ALA A 158 -2.13 -7.76 -16.92
C ALA A 158 -2.32 -7.15 -18.32
N GLU A 159 -3.40 -6.37 -18.51
CA GLU A 159 -3.64 -5.62 -19.76
C GLU A 159 -2.52 -4.59 -20.01
N ILE A 160 -2.14 -3.78 -19.02
CA ILE A 160 -1.09 -2.77 -19.16
C ILE A 160 0.26 -3.42 -19.47
N ILE A 161 0.59 -4.51 -18.78
CA ILE A 161 1.86 -5.25 -18.96
C ILE A 161 1.84 -6.06 -20.27
N GLN A 162 0.68 -6.29 -20.90
CA GLN A 162 0.48 -7.17 -22.03
C GLN A 162 0.91 -8.61 -21.74
N CYS A 163 0.55 -9.12 -20.57
CA CYS A 163 0.74 -10.51 -20.19
C CYS A 163 -0.55 -11.31 -20.38
N PRO A 164 -0.46 -12.57 -20.85
CA PRO A 164 -1.60 -13.47 -20.84
C PRO A 164 -2.16 -13.64 -19.43
N THR A 165 -3.48 -13.63 -19.29
CA THR A 165 -4.20 -13.87 -18.02
C THR A 165 -4.57 -15.34 -17.86
#